data_f04a83ee7cdcaaeded2589b709acc61c
#
_entry.id   f04a83ee7cdcaaeded2589b709acc61c
#
_cell.length_a   1.000
_cell.length_b   1.000
_cell.length_c   1.000
_cell.angle_alpha   90.00
_cell.angle_beta   90.00
_cell.angle_gamma   90.00
#
_symmetry.space_group_name_H-M   'P 1'
#
loop_
_entity.id
_entity.type
_entity.pdbx_description
1 polymer ?
#
loop_
_entity_poly.entity_id
_entity_poly.type
_entity_poly.pdbx_seq_one_letter_code
_entity_poly.pdbx_strand_id
1 'polypeptide(L)'
;MSISPDSTPAVEPYDDHTEGDHSSVSLAVSTVILALRPKEGQQHPSLWLPLVRRLREPYKGQWALPGGPLQSQQSLEQAAGYTLKRATGLEPGYLEQLYAFGDVLRAPEARAARINGAPVPVPGADHERVVSVVYWASIPATEVSQTRVHENIRWFPVDELPELAFDHNEIVEYALYRLQN
;
A
#
# COMPACT_ATOMS: atom_id res chain seq x y z
N MET A 1 -11.69 -49.95 36.95
CA MET A 1 -10.98 -49.02 36.00
C MET A 1 -11.75 -47.71 35.97
N SER A 2 -11.27 -46.76 36.73
CA SER A 2 -11.86 -45.42 36.77
C SER A 2 -11.24 -44.55 35.67
N ILE A 3 -12.06 -44.06 34.78
CA ILE A 3 -11.67 -43.06 33.76
C ILE A 3 -11.74 -41.72 34.46
N SER A 4 -10.59 -41.06 34.58
CA SER A 4 -10.48 -39.68 35.07
C SER A 4 -11.11 -38.71 34.06
N PRO A 5 -11.86 -37.69 34.50
CA PRO A 5 -12.46 -36.73 33.60
C PRO A 5 -11.44 -35.72 33.15
N ASP A 6 -11.45 -35.51 31.88
CA ASP A 6 -11.25 -34.28 31.10
C ASP A 6 -10.48 -33.14 31.77
N SER A 7 -9.20 -33.06 31.40
CA SER A 7 -8.39 -31.86 31.64
C SER A 7 -8.60 -30.89 30.46
N THR A 8 -9.70 -30.18 30.46
CA THR A 8 -9.80 -28.99 29.61
C THR A 8 -8.71 -28.00 30.03
N PRO A 9 -7.79 -27.61 29.13
CA PRO A 9 -6.78 -26.61 29.50
C PRO A 9 -7.50 -25.34 29.91
N ALA A 10 -7.18 -24.85 31.12
CA ALA A 10 -7.66 -23.54 31.58
C ALA A 10 -7.26 -22.47 30.57
N VAL A 11 -8.25 -21.80 29.99
CA VAL A 11 -7.99 -20.61 29.19
C VAL A 11 -7.46 -19.56 30.15
N GLU A 12 -6.21 -19.16 29.98
CA GLU A 12 -5.60 -18.08 30.73
C GLU A 12 -6.43 -16.80 30.50
N PRO A 13 -6.73 -16.05 31.56
CA PRO A 13 -7.45 -14.77 31.39
C PRO A 13 -6.61 -13.85 30.51
N TYR A 14 -7.26 -13.20 29.55
CA TYR A 14 -6.63 -12.17 28.73
C TYR A 14 -6.10 -11.05 29.63
N ASP A 15 -4.78 -10.90 29.68
CA ASP A 15 -4.13 -9.81 30.40
C ASP A 15 -3.92 -8.62 29.42
N ASP A 16 -4.67 -7.57 29.67
CA ASP A 16 -4.63 -6.31 28.92
C ASP A 16 -3.33 -5.50 29.19
N HIS A 17 -2.52 -5.95 30.13
CA HIS A 17 -1.32 -5.24 30.57
C HIS A 17 0.00 -5.83 30.03
N THR A 18 -0.03 -6.59 28.95
CA THR A 18 1.21 -6.97 28.29
C THR A 18 1.95 -5.71 27.85
N GLU A 19 3.11 -5.47 28.47
CA GLU A 19 4.04 -4.43 28.02
C GLU A 19 4.33 -4.67 26.54
N GLY A 20 3.70 -3.86 25.67
CA GLY A 20 3.94 -3.93 24.24
C GLY A 20 5.38 -3.60 23.94
N ASP A 21 5.92 -4.23 22.91
CA ASP A 21 7.17 -3.77 22.31
C ASP A 21 7.02 -2.28 21.95
N HIS A 22 7.84 -1.44 22.59
CA HIS A 22 7.86 0.01 22.38
C HIS A 22 8.53 0.42 21.05
N SER A 23 8.81 -0.52 20.15
CA SER A 23 9.30 -0.20 18.81
C SER A 23 8.22 0.60 18.06
N SER A 24 8.59 1.73 17.49
CA SER A 24 7.67 2.59 16.74
C SER A 24 7.29 1.93 15.41
N VAL A 25 5.99 1.90 15.12
CA VAL A 25 5.46 1.50 13.83
C VAL A 25 4.83 2.72 13.18
N SER A 26 5.32 3.12 12.01
CA SER A 26 4.73 4.21 11.24
C SER A 26 3.60 3.72 10.35
N LEU A 27 2.60 4.56 10.17
CA LEU A 27 1.52 4.36 9.24
C LEU A 27 1.70 5.23 8.00
N ALA A 28 1.57 4.62 6.83
CA ALA A 28 1.49 5.30 5.55
C ALA A 28 0.15 4.99 4.89
N VAL A 29 -0.31 5.90 4.05
CA VAL A 29 -1.52 5.73 3.25
C VAL A 29 -1.16 5.90 1.78
N SER A 30 -1.62 4.98 0.95
CA SER A 30 -1.42 5.00 -0.50
C SER A 30 -2.74 4.81 -1.23
N THR A 31 -2.77 5.20 -2.50
CA THR A 31 -3.99 5.07 -3.33
C THR A 31 -3.71 4.38 -4.66
N VAL A 32 -4.62 3.51 -5.06
CA VAL A 32 -4.69 2.89 -6.39
C VAL A 32 -5.92 3.46 -7.10
N ILE A 33 -5.70 4.35 -8.06
CA ILE A 33 -6.79 4.93 -8.85
C ILE A 33 -6.80 4.28 -10.22
N LEU A 34 -7.92 3.66 -10.59
CA LEU A 34 -8.06 2.94 -11.84
C LEU A 34 -8.98 3.69 -12.79
N ALA A 35 -8.60 3.75 -14.06
CA ALA A 35 -9.44 4.27 -15.13
C ALA A 35 -9.33 3.37 -16.37
N LEU A 36 -10.45 3.15 -17.05
CA LEU A 36 -10.47 2.50 -18.36
C LEU A 36 -10.16 3.55 -19.43
N ARG A 37 -9.09 3.30 -20.19
CA ARG A 37 -8.65 4.19 -21.27
C ARG A 37 -8.30 3.38 -22.52
N PRO A 38 -8.54 3.92 -23.72
CA PRO A 38 -8.03 3.31 -24.93
C PRO A 38 -6.50 3.32 -24.93
N LYS A 39 -5.91 2.24 -25.41
CA LYS A 39 -4.49 2.13 -25.68
C LYS A 39 -4.28 2.29 -27.17
N GLU A 40 -3.28 3.04 -27.58
CA GLU A 40 -3.02 3.29 -28.99
C GLU A 40 -2.90 1.97 -29.78
N GLY A 41 -3.65 1.85 -30.86
CA GLY A 41 -3.67 0.64 -31.70
C GLY A 41 -4.48 -0.54 -31.14
N GLN A 42 -5.17 -0.40 -29.99
CA GLN A 42 -6.03 -1.44 -29.43
C GLN A 42 -7.52 -1.07 -29.56
N GLN A 43 -8.34 -2.07 -29.88
CA GLN A 43 -9.81 -1.87 -29.99
C GLN A 43 -10.52 -1.84 -28.64
N HIS A 44 -9.92 -2.43 -27.60
CA HIS A 44 -10.50 -2.54 -26.27
C HIS A 44 -9.79 -1.61 -25.30
N PRO A 45 -10.52 -0.96 -24.40
CA PRO A 45 -9.91 -0.15 -23.36
C PRO A 45 -9.13 -1.03 -22.39
N SER A 46 -8.00 -0.52 -21.89
CA SER A 46 -7.18 -1.11 -20.86
C SER A 46 -7.35 -0.35 -19.55
N LEU A 47 -7.02 -0.99 -18.44
CA LEU A 47 -6.91 -0.33 -17.15
C LEU A 47 -5.60 0.44 -17.05
N TRP A 48 -5.71 1.66 -16.53
CA TRP A 48 -4.59 2.56 -16.29
C TRP A 48 -4.62 3.06 -14.87
N LEU A 49 -3.46 3.43 -14.34
CA LEU A 49 -3.32 4.07 -13.04
C LEU A 49 -2.24 5.16 -13.05
N PRO A 50 -2.41 6.22 -12.23
CA PRO A 50 -1.42 7.26 -12.11
C PRO A 50 -0.34 6.85 -11.11
N LEU A 51 0.91 7.12 -11.47
CA LEU A 51 2.06 6.97 -10.61
C LEU A 51 2.77 8.29 -10.44
N VAL A 52 3.49 8.42 -9.34
CA VAL A 52 4.32 9.57 -9.04
C VAL A 52 5.78 9.17 -8.95
N ARG A 53 6.66 10.00 -9.50
CA ARG A 53 8.09 9.78 -9.44
C ARG A 53 8.63 10.30 -8.12
N ARG A 54 9.32 9.46 -7.39
CA ARG A 54 9.89 9.84 -6.09
C ARG A 54 11.01 10.86 -6.24
N LEU A 55 10.96 11.89 -5.43
CA LEU A 55 11.97 12.97 -5.41
C LEU A 55 13.00 12.80 -4.30
N ARG A 56 12.77 11.88 -3.36
CA ARG A 56 13.61 11.65 -2.18
C ARG A 56 13.96 10.18 -2.01
N GLU A 57 15.08 9.93 -1.35
CA GLU A 57 15.42 8.60 -0.86
C GLU A 57 14.41 8.13 0.23
N PRO A 58 14.19 6.83 0.40
CA PRO A 58 14.67 5.74 -0.46
C PRO A 58 13.94 5.69 -1.81
N TYR A 59 14.52 5.01 -2.78
CA TYR A 59 13.95 4.83 -4.13
C TYR A 59 13.78 6.12 -4.95
N LYS A 60 14.63 7.12 -4.73
CA LYS A 60 14.63 8.35 -5.54
C LYS A 60 14.68 8.05 -7.04
N GLY A 61 13.79 8.69 -7.79
CA GLY A 61 13.70 8.51 -9.25
C GLY A 61 12.81 7.35 -9.71
N GLN A 62 12.41 6.45 -8.81
CA GLN A 62 11.47 5.38 -9.12
C GLN A 62 10.03 5.86 -9.05
N TRP A 63 9.15 5.18 -9.80
CA TRP A 63 7.72 5.41 -9.76
C TRP A 63 7.09 4.71 -8.56
N ALA A 64 6.06 5.32 -8.01
CA ALA A 64 5.37 4.83 -6.84
C ALA A 64 3.88 5.19 -6.90
N LEU A 65 3.07 4.48 -6.13
CA LEU A 65 1.68 4.89 -5.88
C LEU A 65 1.66 6.24 -5.15
N PRO A 66 0.68 7.11 -5.46
CA PRO A 66 0.45 8.30 -4.66
C PRO A 66 0.22 7.93 -3.20
N GLY A 67 0.91 8.60 -2.28
CA GLY A 67 0.79 8.31 -0.86
C GLY A 67 1.74 9.12 -0.01
N GLY A 68 1.69 8.88 1.27
CA GLY A 68 2.53 9.53 2.25
C GLY A 68 2.25 9.08 3.68
N PRO A 69 2.99 9.61 4.66
CA PRO A 69 2.80 9.28 6.06
C PRO A 69 1.45 9.81 6.56
N LEU A 70 0.82 9.03 7.46
CA LEU A 70 -0.36 9.49 8.18
C LEU A 70 0.03 10.59 9.17
N GLN A 71 -0.66 11.72 9.11
CA GLN A 71 -0.48 12.81 10.07
C GLN A 71 -1.38 12.61 11.29
N SER A 72 -0.94 13.07 12.45
CA SER A 72 -1.63 12.85 13.74
C SER A 72 -3.06 13.42 13.81
N GLN A 73 -3.38 14.38 12.95
CA GLN A 73 -4.70 15.05 12.93
C GLN A 73 -5.59 14.60 11.76
N GLN A 74 -5.22 13.53 11.08
CA GLN A 74 -5.97 13.01 9.92
C GLN A 74 -6.57 11.64 10.23
N SER A 75 -7.79 11.39 9.76
CA SER A 75 -8.27 10.03 9.57
C SER A 75 -7.55 9.37 8.39
N LEU A 76 -7.62 8.04 8.29
CA LEU A 76 -7.02 7.30 7.18
C LEU A 76 -7.60 7.75 5.82
N GLU A 77 -8.92 7.93 5.75
CA GLU A 77 -9.59 8.38 4.53
C GLU A 77 -9.20 9.82 4.16
N GLN A 78 -9.13 10.73 5.14
CA GLN A 78 -8.65 12.09 4.91
C GLN A 78 -7.21 12.11 4.40
N ALA A 79 -6.34 11.28 4.98
CA ALA A 79 -4.96 11.15 4.52
C ALA A 79 -4.88 10.63 3.08
N ALA A 80 -5.69 9.63 2.72
CA ALA A 80 -5.75 9.10 1.36
C ALA A 80 -6.17 10.18 0.35
N GLY A 81 -7.26 10.89 0.60
CA GLY A 81 -7.74 11.97 -0.26
C GLY A 81 -6.75 13.13 -0.37
N TYR A 82 -6.18 13.54 0.75
CA TYR A 82 -5.21 14.63 0.80
C TYR A 82 -3.94 14.32 0.02
N THR A 83 -3.34 13.15 0.25
CA THR A 83 -2.10 12.76 -0.44
C THR A 83 -2.33 12.57 -1.95
N LEU A 84 -3.46 12.00 -2.33
CA LEU A 84 -3.84 11.83 -3.73
C LEU A 84 -4.00 13.19 -4.44
N LYS A 85 -4.79 14.09 -3.85
CA LYS A 85 -5.00 15.43 -4.41
C LYS A 85 -3.70 16.21 -4.51
N ARG A 86 -2.89 16.17 -3.46
CA ARG A 86 -1.59 16.87 -3.44
C ARG A 86 -0.64 16.33 -4.51
N ALA A 87 -0.58 15.02 -4.67
CA ALA A 87 0.33 14.37 -5.61
C ALA A 87 -0.14 14.49 -7.06
N THR A 88 -1.44 14.30 -7.33
CA THR A 88 -1.96 14.13 -8.68
C THR A 88 -2.98 15.18 -9.12
N GLY A 89 -3.59 15.88 -8.18
CA GLY A 89 -4.73 16.77 -8.44
C GLY A 89 -6.08 16.06 -8.50
N LEU A 90 -6.11 14.74 -8.41
CA LEU A 90 -7.36 13.97 -8.48
C LEU A 90 -8.13 14.02 -7.15
N GLU A 91 -9.44 14.14 -7.25
CA GLU A 91 -10.40 14.11 -6.14
C GLU A 91 -11.57 13.19 -6.47
N PRO A 92 -11.39 11.86 -6.38
CA PRO A 92 -12.51 10.94 -6.57
C PRO A 92 -13.60 11.21 -5.52
N GLY A 93 -14.86 11.12 -5.91
CA GLY A 93 -15.98 11.33 -4.99
C GLY A 93 -16.07 10.26 -3.89
N TYR A 94 -15.39 9.14 -4.04
CA TYR A 94 -15.38 8.03 -3.11
C TYR A 94 -14.04 7.30 -3.15
N LEU A 95 -13.49 6.98 -1.98
CA LEU A 95 -12.32 6.13 -1.79
C LEU A 95 -12.71 4.99 -0.86
N GLU A 96 -12.48 3.77 -1.28
CA GLU A 96 -12.71 2.57 -0.49
C GLU A 96 -11.38 2.01 0.02
N GLN A 97 -11.34 1.55 1.26
CA GLN A 97 -10.17 0.86 1.77
C GLN A 97 -10.00 -0.47 1.06
N LEU A 98 -8.86 -0.67 0.43
CA LEU A 98 -8.52 -1.91 -0.25
C LEU A 98 -8.00 -2.95 0.73
N TYR A 99 -6.92 -2.63 1.42
CA TYR A 99 -6.23 -3.53 2.34
C TYR A 99 -5.17 -2.80 3.16
N ALA A 100 -4.79 -3.39 4.31
CA ALA A 100 -3.67 -2.94 5.12
C ALA A 100 -2.49 -3.91 4.96
N PHE A 101 -1.40 -3.42 4.37
CA PHE A 101 -0.16 -4.17 4.14
C PHE A 101 0.77 -3.98 5.33
N GLY A 102 0.81 -4.96 6.22
CA GLY A 102 1.54 -4.87 7.48
C GLY A 102 2.48 -6.05 7.75
N ASP A 103 2.80 -6.89 6.75
CA ASP A 103 3.76 -7.97 6.92
C ASP A 103 5.13 -7.40 7.31
N VAL A 104 5.77 -8.01 8.30
CA VAL A 104 7.14 -7.63 8.73
C VAL A 104 8.18 -7.82 7.64
N LEU A 105 7.94 -8.71 6.70
CA LEU A 105 8.84 -9.03 5.59
C LEU A 105 8.49 -8.30 4.29
N ARG A 106 7.58 -7.32 4.33
CA ARG A 106 7.22 -6.58 3.11
C ARG A 106 8.35 -5.73 2.55
N ALA A 107 9.28 -5.29 3.39
CA ALA A 107 10.47 -4.58 2.92
C ALA A 107 11.35 -5.52 2.09
N PRO A 108 11.79 -5.11 0.88
CA PRO A 108 12.63 -5.95 0.01
C PRO A 108 13.91 -6.42 0.70
N GLU A 109 14.50 -5.59 1.54
CA GLU A 109 15.72 -5.90 2.30
C GLU A 109 15.48 -7.02 3.31
N ALA A 110 14.34 -7.02 3.99
CA ALA A 110 13.97 -8.06 4.94
C ALA A 110 13.73 -9.39 4.24
N ARG A 111 13.12 -9.39 3.06
CA ARG A 111 12.94 -10.58 2.23
C ARG A 111 14.26 -11.13 1.73
N ALA A 112 15.13 -10.27 1.21
CA ALA A 112 16.44 -10.67 0.72
C ALA A 112 17.28 -11.28 1.85
N ALA A 113 17.27 -10.70 3.03
CA ALA A 113 17.97 -11.22 4.20
C ALA A 113 17.46 -12.64 4.55
N ARG A 114 16.15 -12.85 4.58
CA ARG A 114 15.57 -14.17 4.89
C ARG A 114 15.93 -15.24 3.85
N ILE A 115 15.89 -14.89 2.57
CA ILE A 115 16.24 -15.81 1.47
C ILE A 115 17.70 -16.22 1.57
N ASN A 116 18.59 -15.28 1.89
CA ASN A 116 20.02 -15.50 1.95
C ASN A 116 20.50 -16.06 3.30
N GLY A 117 19.59 -16.34 4.26
CA GLY A 117 19.94 -16.82 5.59
C GLY A 117 20.65 -15.77 6.45
N ALA A 118 20.63 -14.51 6.05
CA ALA A 118 21.15 -13.41 6.84
C ALA A 118 20.17 -13.03 7.96
N PRO A 119 20.65 -12.37 9.04
CA PRO A 119 19.74 -11.83 10.04
C PRO A 119 18.72 -10.88 9.39
N VAL A 120 17.44 -11.13 9.62
CA VAL A 120 16.39 -10.22 9.17
C VAL A 120 16.53 -8.93 9.99
N PRO A 121 16.59 -7.75 9.34
CA PRO A 121 16.64 -6.49 10.07
C PRO A 121 15.47 -6.40 11.05
N VAL A 122 15.76 -6.22 12.33
CA VAL A 122 14.73 -6.04 13.35
C VAL A 122 14.22 -4.60 13.21
N PRO A 123 12.90 -4.40 13.04
CA PRO A 123 12.33 -3.07 13.05
C PRO A 123 12.71 -2.36 14.35
N GLY A 124 13.28 -1.16 14.25
CA GLY A 124 13.62 -0.33 15.41
C GLY A 124 15.09 -0.03 15.64
N ALA A 125 16.04 -0.73 14.99
CA ALA A 125 17.46 -0.39 15.12
C ALA A 125 17.88 0.76 14.18
N ASP A 126 17.54 0.65 12.87
CA ASP A 126 17.79 1.69 11.86
C ASP A 126 16.73 1.70 10.74
N HIS A 127 15.72 0.82 10.81
CA HIS A 127 14.66 0.72 9.82
C HIS A 127 13.30 0.78 10.51
N GLU A 128 12.60 1.87 10.28
CA GLU A 128 11.24 2.05 10.76
C GLU A 128 10.31 1.04 10.08
N ARG A 129 9.56 0.29 10.89
CA ARG A 129 8.49 -0.57 10.37
C ARG A 129 7.34 0.30 9.89
N VAL A 130 6.94 0.14 8.63
CA VAL A 130 5.83 0.88 8.03
C VAL A 130 4.71 -0.09 7.70
N VAL A 131 3.52 0.22 8.21
CA VAL A 131 2.26 -0.39 7.78
C VAL A 131 1.59 0.56 6.78
N SER A 132 1.24 0.06 5.60
CA SER A 132 0.56 0.87 4.57
C SER A 132 -0.91 0.49 4.48
N VAL A 133 -1.78 1.44 4.72
CA VAL A 133 -3.21 1.29 4.46
C VAL A 133 -3.50 1.84 3.06
N VAL A 134 -4.02 0.99 2.19
CA VAL A 134 -4.25 1.33 0.78
C VAL A 134 -5.73 1.54 0.52
N TYR A 135 -6.03 2.64 -0.14
CA TYR A 135 -7.36 2.99 -0.66
C TYR A 135 -7.37 2.86 -2.16
N TRP A 136 -8.52 2.61 -2.73
CA TRP A 136 -8.70 2.56 -4.17
C TRP A 136 -10.00 3.20 -4.63
N ALA A 137 -10.03 3.58 -5.90
CA ALA A 137 -11.22 4.04 -6.59
C ALA A 137 -11.11 3.77 -8.09
N SER A 138 -12.25 3.64 -8.73
CA SER A 138 -12.37 3.70 -10.18
C SER A 138 -12.93 5.05 -10.57
N ILE A 139 -12.31 5.72 -11.53
CA ILE A 139 -12.79 7.00 -12.06
C ILE A 139 -13.12 6.91 -13.55
N PRO A 140 -14.07 7.72 -14.05
CA PRO A 140 -14.31 7.82 -15.48
C PRO A 140 -13.10 8.32 -16.25
N ALA A 141 -12.93 7.87 -17.49
CA ALA A 141 -11.83 8.35 -18.35
C ALA A 141 -11.82 9.88 -18.53
N THR A 142 -12.99 10.52 -18.44
CA THR A 142 -13.12 11.98 -18.51
C THR A 142 -12.45 12.70 -17.35
N GLU A 143 -12.34 12.07 -16.19
CA GLU A 143 -11.69 12.67 -15.02
C GLU A 143 -10.17 12.55 -15.08
N VAL A 144 -9.62 11.71 -15.95
CA VAL A 144 -8.17 11.56 -16.14
C VAL A 144 -7.52 12.90 -16.53
N SER A 145 -8.21 13.72 -17.28
CA SER A 145 -7.75 15.06 -17.68
C SER A 145 -7.60 16.04 -16.51
N GLN A 146 -8.20 15.76 -15.35
CA GLN A 146 -8.04 16.54 -14.13
C GLN A 146 -6.69 16.29 -13.45
N THR A 147 -5.96 15.27 -13.89
CA THR A 147 -4.60 15.01 -13.39
C THR A 147 -3.72 16.21 -13.67
N ARG A 148 -2.98 16.64 -12.65
CA ARG A 148 -2.02 17.73 -12.78
C ARG A 148 -0.95 17.37 -13.82
N VAL A 149 -0.68 18.28 -14.73
CA VAL A 149 0.40 18.12 -15.71
C VAL A 149 1.74 18.41 -15.04
N HIS A 150 2.53 17.40 -14.82
CA HIS A 150 3.87 17.50 -14.23
C HIS A 150 4.73 16.31 -14.67
N GLU A 151 6.03 16.53 -14.84
CA GLU A 151 6.97 15.48 -15.25
C GLU A 151 7.07 14.29 -14.27
N ASN A 152 6.73 14.51 -13.00
CA ASN A 152 6.74 13.49 -11.95
C ASN A 152 5.39 12.77 -11.77
N ILE A 153 4.44 12.96 -12.67
CA ILE A 153 3.14 12.30 -12.67
C ILE A 153 2.89 11.72 -14.04
N ARG A 154 2.57 10.44 -14.09
CA ARG A 154 2.24 9.77 -15.36
C ARG A 154 1.22 8.66 -15.14
N TRP A 155 0.31 8.52 -16.08
CA TRP A 155 -0.57 7.37 -16.19
C TRP A 155 0.13 6.23 -16.92
N PHE A 156 0.05 5.04 -16.34
CA PHE A 156 0.60 3.81 -16.91
C PHE A 156 -0.50 2.79 -17.13
N PRO A 157 -0.50 2.05 -18.24
CA PRO A 157 -1.33 0.86 -18.35
C PRO A 157 -0.86 -0.18 -17.34
N VAL A 158 -1.81 -0.87 -16.70
CA VAL A 158 -1.50 -1.82 -15.62
C VAL A 158 -0.69 -3.03 -16.08
N ASP A 159 -0.73 -3.34 -17.36
CA ASP A 159 0.04 -4.43 -18.00
C ASP A 159 1.46 -4.01 -18.45
N GLU A 160 1.82 -2.74 -18.31
CA GLU A 160 3.12 -2.18 -18.68
C GLU A 160 3.73 -1.33 -17.55
N LEU A 161 3.55 -1.78 -16.32
CA LEU A 161 4.12 -1.07 -15.18
C LEU A 161 5.64 -1.26 -15.13
N PRO A 162 6.40 -0.20 -14.80
CA PRO A 162 7.80 -0.33 -14.46
C PRO A 162 7.95 -1.03 -13.10
N GLU A 163 9.18 -1.32 -12.72
CA GLU A 163 9.47 -1.69 -11.34
C GLU A 163 9.21 -0.49 -10.44
N LEU A 164 8.26 -0.66 -9.52
CA LEU A 164 7.84 0.39 -8.60
C LEU A 164 8.70 0.38 -7.34
N ALA A 165 8.74 1.53 -6.67
CA ALA A 165 9.35 1.66 -5.35
C ALA A 165 8.65 0.76 -4.32
N PHE A 166 9.38 0.34 -3.31
CA PHE A 166 8.89 -0.51 -2.22
C PHE A 166 8.28 -1.82 -2.76
N ASP A 167 7.15 -2.21 -2.21
CA ASP A 167 6.34 -3.35 -2.63
C ASP A 167 5.11 -2.93 -3.46
N HIS A 168 5.15 -1.76 -4.09
CA HIS A 168 4.00 -1.19 -4.77
C HIS A 168 3.51 -2.03 -5.96
N ASN A 169 4.38 -2.80 -6.63
CA ASN A 169 3.92 -3.77 -7.64
C ASN A 169 2.96 -4.80 -7.04
N GLU A 170 3.26 -5.33 -5.86
CA GLU A 170 2.41 -6.30 -5.16
C GLU A 170 1.08 -5.68 -4.75
N ILE A 171 1.09 -4.42 -4.33
CA ILE A 171 -0.14 -3.69 -4.00
C ILE A 171 -1.05 -3.57 -5.23
N VAL A 172 -0.48 -3.23 -6.38
CA VAL A 172 -1.24 -3.14 -7.64
C VAL A 172 -1.77 -4.52 -8.05
N GLU A 173 -0.97 -5.55 -7.97
CA GLU A 173 -1.39 -6.93 -8.25
C GLU A 173 -2.57 -7.35 -7.37
N TYR A 174 -2.52 -7.02 -6.09
CA TYR A 174 -3.60 -7.29 -5.17
C TYR A 174 -4.88 -6.51 -5.53
N ALA A 175 -4.75 -5.23 -5.92
CA ALA A 175 -5.88 -4.43 -6.36
C ALA A 175 -6.55 -5.04 -7.60
N LEU A 176 -5.76 -5.48 -8.58
CA LEU A 176 -6.27 -6.12 -9.79
C LEU A 176 -6.94 -7.46 -9.48
N TYR A 177 -6.37 -8.25 -8.57
CA TYR A 177 -7.00 -9.48 -8.10
C TYR A 177 -8.37 -9.21 -7.46
N ARG A 178 -8.47 -8.19 -6.60
CA ARG A 178 -9.73 -7.80 -5.95
C ARG A 178 -10.78 -7.27 -6.93
N LEU A 179 -10.34 -6.65 -8.01
CA LEU A 179 -11.25 -6.15 -9.06
C LEU A 179 -11.91 -7.30 -9.84
N GLN A 180 -11.26 -8.45 -9.94
CA GLN A 180 -11.73 -9.61 -10.69
C GLN A 180 -12.61 -10.56 -9.85
N ASN A 181 -12.60 -10.41 -8.54
CA ASN A 181 -13.32 -11.25 -7.58
C ASN A 181 -14.22 -10.44 -6.66
#